data_3dc4f6b3916c64300182cef07584cfc4
#
_entry.id   3dc4f6b3916c64300182cef07584cfc4
#
_cell.length_a   1.000
_cell.length_b   1.000
_cell.length_c   1.000
_cell.angle_alpha   90.00
_cell.angle_beta   90.00
_cell.angle_gamma   90.00
#
_symmetry.space_group_name_H-M   'P 1'
#
loop_
_entity.id
_entity.type
_entity.pdbx_description
1 polymer ?
#
loop_
_entity_poly.entity_id
_entity_poly.type
_entity_poly.pdbx_seq_one_letter_code
_entity_poly.pdbx_strand_id
1 'polypeptide(L)'
;DRLQVWPKDNMLDIPLSLLTGLKRERNKAKAIGQASYNRPYSAYDTDNPQNRITIVGNPTLGDVKTMIIGVRNNSASAKSGEVWVNELRLKDYNSSGGWAAQGNLNVQLSDLGNVNVQGRYTSAGFGGLEDGVAQRSTDDYSNYSVTTNVELGKFFPDKAKVSAPLYYSVTKEKTSPKYNPLDNDMLLDEALDAAANKHERDSIESIAVTK
;
A
#
# COMPACT_ATOMS: atom_id res chain seq x y z
N ASP A 1 29.38 29.13 -21.54
CA ASP A 1 28.48 28.23 -22.25
C ASP A 1 27.43 27.68 -21.31
N ARG A 2 26.15 27.65 -21.75
CA ARG A 2 25.01 27.18 -20.95
C ARG A 2 25.21 25.75 -20.42
N LEU A 3 25.86 24.88 -21.19
CA LEU A 3 26.19 23.50 -20.81
C LEU A 3 27.27 23.42 -19.72
N GLN A 4 28.08 24.44 -19.55
CA GLN A 4 29.09 24.50 -18.49
C GLN A 4 28.48 24.93 -17.15
N VAL A 5 27.41 25.72 -17.17
CA VAL A 5 26.71 26.19 -15.96
C VAL A 5 25.76 25.11 -15.43
N TRP A 6 25.14 24.33 -16.33
CA TRP A 6 24.18 23.26 -16.00
C TRP A 6 24.62 21.90 -16.57
N PRO A 7 25.71 21.31 -16.10
CA PRO A 7 26.12 20.00 -16.56
C PRO A 7 25.08 18.94 -16.12
N LYS A 8 24.83 17.95 -16.93
CA LYS A 8 23.89 16.86 -16.63
C LYS A 8 24.25 16.08 -15.37
N ASP A 9 25.56 15.99 -15.07
CA ASP A 9 26.05 15.27 -13.89
C ASP A 9 25.65 15.94 -12.57
N ASN A 10 25.24 17.21 -12.61
CA ASN A 10 24.73 17.94 -11.45
C ASN A 10 23.19 17.83 -11.31
N MET A 11 22.53 17.11 -12.20
CA MET A 11 21.09 16.88 -12.09
C MET A 11 20.81 15.81 -11.04
N LEU A 12 20.03 16.16 -10.02
CA LEU A 12 19.53 15.23 -9.03
C LEU A 12 18.21 14.64 -9.54
N ASP A 13 18.23 13.38 -9.94
CA ASP A 13 17.06 12.61 -10.33
C ASP A 13 17.01 11.35 -9.48
N ILE A 14 16.12 11.33 -8.49
CA ILE A 14 16.05 10.26 -7.50
C ILE A 14 14.64 9.68 -7.50
N PRO A 15 14.46 8.37 -7.73
CA PRO A 15 13.18 7.73 -7.51
C PRO A 15 12.83 7.74 -6.01
N LEU A 16 11.61 8.14 -5.65
CA LEU A 16 11.17 8.15 -4.25
C LEU A 16 11.19 6.76 -3.62
N SER A 17 11.03 5.72 -4.43
CA SER A 17 11.17 4.31 -4.02
C SER A 17 12.55 3.97 -3.43
N LEU A 18 13.58 4.70 -3.79
CA LEU A 18 14.90 4.55 -3.20
C LEU A 18 14.93 5.01 -1.73
N LEU A 19 14.20 6.07 -1.41
CA LEU A 19 14.08 6.58 -0.04
C LEU A 19 13.24 5.66 0.83
N THR A 20 12.09 5.21 0.33
CA THR A 20 11.23 4.25 1.05
C THR A 20 11.88 2.86 1.14
N GLY A 21 12.64 2.46 0.13
CA GLY A 21 13.44 1.24 0.12
C GLY A 21 14.49 1.22 1.24
N LEU A 22 15.24 2.31 1.40
CA LEU A 22 16.22 2.45 2.49
C LEU A 22 15.53 2.40 3.87
N LYS A 23 14.35 3.01 3.99
CA LYS A 23 13.54 2.95 5.21
C LYS A 23 13.12 1.53 5.53
N ARG A 24 12.67 0.77 4.53
CA ARG A 24 12.32 -0.65 4.67
C ARG A 24 13.53 -1.49 5.12
N GLU A 25 14.69 -1.32 4.50
CA GLU A 25 15.91 -2.03 4.89
C GLU A 25 16.33 -1.70 6.32
N ARG A 26 16.28 -0.42 6.72
CA ARG A 26 16.53 0.00 8.09
C ARG A 26 15.55 -0.67 9.06
N ASN A 27 14.25 -0.76 8.71
CA ASN A 27 13.24 -1.40 9.56
C ASN A 27 13.51 -2.90 9.72
N LYS A 28 13.90 -3.60 8.65
CA LYS A 28 14.35 -5.01 8.71
C LYS A 28 15.60 -5.17 9.59
N ALA A 29 16.59 -4.31 9.42
CA ALA A 29 17.80 -4.33 10.25
C ALA A 29 17.49 -4.03 11.72
N LYS A 30 16.54 -3.12 12.00
CA LYS A 30 16.07 -2.83 13.35
C LYS A 30 15.38 -4.04 13.99
N ALA A 31 14.56 -4.77 13.22
CA ALA A 31 13.86 -5.98 13.68
C ALA A 31 14.83 -7.05 14.24
N ILE A 32 16.04 -7.14 13.68
CA ILE A 32 17.12 -8.05 14.13
C ILE A 32 18.17 -7.37 15.03
N GLY A 33 17.89 -6.16 15.52
CA GLY A 33 18.78 -5.44 16.44
C GLY A 33 20.02 -4.78 15.83
N GLN A 34 20.15 -4.75 14.50
CA GLN A 34 21.31 -4.17 13.79
C GLN A 34 21.18 -2.69 13.49
N ALA A 35 19.98 -2.11 13.60
CA ALA A 35 19.74 -0.69 13.38
C ALA A 35 18.82 -0.10 14.46
N SER A 36 18.78 1.23 14.53
CA SER A 36 17.94 1.98 15.47
C SER A 36 17.47 3.27 14.83
N TYR A 37 16.32 3.79 15.25
CA TYR A 37 15.83 5.11 14.84
C TYR A 37 16.75 6.26 15.24
N ASN A 38 17.48 6.10 16.34
CA ASN A 38 18.35 7.15 16.89
C ASN A 38 19.74 7.20 16.23
N ARG A 39 20.04 6.28 15.31
CA ARG A 39 21.33 6.23 14.61
C ARG A 39 21.10 6.38 13.11
N PRO A 40 21.99 7.12 12.41
CA PRO A 40 21.95 7.21 10.97
C PRO A 40 22.09 5.81 10.33
N TYR A 41 21.21 5.51 9.39
CA TYR A 41 21.31 4.35 8.54
C TYR A 41 21.50 4.83 7.10
N SER A 42 22.52 4.33 6.41
CA SER A 42 22.92 4.85 5.09
C SER A 42 23.13 3.73 4.10
N ALA A 43 22.77 4.00 2.85
CA ALA A 43 23.14 3.19 1.71
C ALA A 43 23.54 4.09 0.53
N TYR A 44 24.20 3.51 -0.45
CA TYR A 44 24.47 4.16 -1.72
C TYR A 44 23.45 3.74 -2.76
N ASP A 45 23.14 4.66 -3.65
CA ASP A 45 22.29 4.39 -4.79
C ASP A 45 23.00 3.35 -5.71
N THR A 46 22.29 2.29 -6.08
CA THR A 46 22.84 1.25 -6.97
C THR A 46 23.05 1.75 -8.39
N ASP A 47 22.24 2.70 -8.83
CA ASP A 47 22.31 3.25 -10.18
C ASP A 47 23.32 4.40 -10.27
N ASN A 48 23.53 5.12 -9.18
CA ASN A 48 24.52 6.17 -9.06
C ASN A 48 25.25 6.11 -7.72
N PRO A 49 26.36 5.35 -7.62
CA PRO A 49 27.12 5.15 -6.38
C PRO A 49 27.72 6.42 -5.76
N GLN A 50 27.68 7.55 -6.44
CA GLN A 50 28.04 8.85 -5.86
C GLN A 50 26.95 9.38 -4.91
N ASN A 51 25.70 8.95 -5.12
CA ASN A 51 24.59 9.31 -4.28
C ASN A 51 24.59 8.47 -2.99
N ARG A 52 24.78 9.12 -1.87
CA ARG A 52 24.62 8.50 -0.55
C ARG A 52 23.33 8.98 0.07
N ILE A 53 22.47 8.03 0.45
CA ILE A 53 21.21 8.30 1.13
C ILE A 53 21.36 7.92 2.59
N THR A 54 20.83 8.76 3.46
CA THR A 54 20.89 8.54 4.91
C THR A 54 19.53 8.83 5.52
N ILE A 55 19.06 7.93 6.37
CA ILE A 55 17.83 8.09 7.13
C ILE A 55 18.13 8.16 8.63
N VAL A 56 17.47 9.07 9.32
CA VAL A 56 17.51 9.22 10.79
C VAL A 56 16.09 9.41 11.29
N GLY A 57 15.73 8.78 12.37
CA GLY A 57 14.35 8.82 12.88
C GLY A 57 13.41 7.92 12.10
N ASN A 58 12.13 8.24 12.11
CA ASN A 58 11.12 7.62 11.26
C ASN A 58 10.39 8.68 10.42
N PRO A 59 11.09 9.33 9.45
CA PRO A 59 10.47 10.32 8.59
C PRO A 59 9.45 9.65 7.65
N THR A 60 8.47 10.43 7.19
CA THR A 60 7.52 10.03 6.16
C THR A 60 7.57 10.98 4.99
N LEU A 61 7.50 10.45 3.77
CA LEU A 61 7.38 11.24 2.54
C LEU A 61 5.97 11.81 2.37
N GLY A 62 4.98 11.27 3.09
CA GLY A 62 3.60 11.76 3.06
C GLY A 62 3.40 13.12 3.73
N ASP A 63 4.35 13.58 4.56
CA ASP A 63 4.27 14.85 5.30
C ASP A 63 5.64 15.55 5.35
N VAL A 64 6.14 15.94 4.18
CA VAL A 64 7.39 16.69 4.06
C VAL A 64 7.14 18.17 4.37
N LYS A 65 7.66 18.66 5.48
CA LYS A 65 7.47 20.06 5.92
C LYS A 65 8.55 21.01 5.42
N THR A 66 9.78 20.51 5.25
CA THR A 66 10.90 21.36 4.88
C THR A 66 11.90 20.58 4.05
N MET A 67 12.39 21.19 3.00
CA MET A 67 13.51 20.70 2.20
C MET A 67 14.64 21.74 2.26
N ILE A 68 15.86 21.26 2.47
CA ILE A 68 17.06 22.09 2.53
C ILE A 68 18.05 21.59 1.49
N ILE A 69 18.55 22.48 0.66
CA ILE A 69 19.64 22.21 -0.27
C ILE A 69 20.87 22.95 0.23
N GLY A 70 21.96 22.23 0.37
CA GLY A 70 23.20 22.77 0.87
C GLY A 70 24.42 22.28 0.09
N VAL A 71 25.52 23.01 0.21
CA VAL A 71 26.79 22.67 -0.40
C VAL A 71 27.83 22.44 0.69
N ARG A 72 28.61 21.37 0.55
CA ARG A 72 29.70 21.04 1.45
C ARG A 72 31.02 21.11 0.70
N ASN A 73 31.97 21.88 1.23
CA ASN A 73 33.36 21.84 0.77
C ASN A 73 34.08 20.63 1.39
N ASN A 74 34.42 19.65 0.58
CA ASN A 74 35.18 18.46 1.00
C ASN A 74 36.69 18.59 0.72
N SER A 75 37.15 19.74 0.25
CA SER A 75 38.59 19.99 0.01
C SER A 75 39.29 20.47 1.28
N ALA A 76 40.62 20.29 1.35
CA ALA A 76 41.45 20.77 2.46
C ALA A 76 41.60 22.29 2.50
N SER A 77 41.22 23.01 1.45
CA SER A 77 41.33 24.50 1.36
C SER A 77 39.95 25.13 1.23
N ALA A 78 39.82 26.38 1.72
CA ALA A 78 38.65 27.20 1.49
C ALA A 78 38.45 27.43 -0.01
N LYS A 79 37.19 27.31 -0.45
CA LYS A 79 36.75 27.58 -1.82
C LYS A 79 35.72 28.70 -1.77
N SER A 80 35.77 29.61 -2.72
CA SER A 80 34.72 30.61 -2.97
C SER A 80 34.03 30.31 -4.30
N GLY A 81 32.74 30.58 -4.38
CA GLY A 81 31.96 30.34 -5.58
C GLY A 81 30.51 30.62 -5.35
N GLU A 82 29.74 30.58 -6.41
CA GLU A 82 28.28 30.66 -6.38
C GLU A 82 27.71 29.33 -6.81
N VAL A 83 26.66 28.89 -6.15
CA VAL A 83 25.92 27.68 -6.50
C VAL A 83 24.49 28.07 -6.81
N TRP A 84 24.07 27.78 -8.02
CA TRP A 84 22.71 28.05 -8.48
C TRP A 84 21.90 26.76 -8.42
N VAL A 85 20.76 26.83 -7.75
CA VAL A 85 19.80 25.73 -7.67
C VAL A 85 18.59 26.09 -8.49
N ASN A 86 18.21 25.24 -9.40
CA ASN A 86 17.04 25.41 -10.24
C ASN A 86 16.05 24.28 -9.95
N GLU A 87 14.81 24.65 -9.81
CA GLU A 87 13.62 23.83 -9.87
C GLU A 87 13.72 22.43 -9.23
N LEU A 88 13.14 22.28 -8.05
CA LEU A 88 12.86 20.96 -7.44
C LEU A 88 11.40 20.61 -7.67
N ARG A 89 11.12 19.51 -8.34
CA ARG A 89 9.75 19.06 -8.65
C ARG A 89 9.60 17.56 -8.58
N LEU A 90 8.41 17.11 -8.27
CA LEU A 90 7.99 15.72 -8.47
C LEU A 90 7.63 15.52 -9.94
N LYS A 91 8.00 14.37 -10.48
CA LYS A 91 7.63 13.92 -11.82
C LYS A 91 7.15 12.48 -11.77
N ASP A 92 6.59 11.99 -12.88
CA ASP A 92 6.18 10.60 -13.06
C ASP A 92 5.20 10.12 -11.99
N TYR A 93 4.05 10.82 -11.90
CA TYR A 93 2.96 10.41 -11.00
C TYR A 93 2.55 8.97 -11.27
N ASN A 94 2.34 8.21 -10.19
CA ASN A 94 1.80 6.87 -10.29
C ASN A 94 0.37 6.93 -10.84
N SER A 95 0.21 6.61 -12.11
CA SER A 95 -1.07 6.54 -12.82
C SER A 95 -1.56 5.11 -13.01
N SER A 96 -0.98 4.12 -12.31
CA SER A 96 -1.42 2.74 -12.41
C SER A 96 -2.90 2.63 -12.07
N GLY A 97 -3.66 2.01 -12.98
CA GLY A 97 -5.08 1.76 -12.79
C GLY A 97 -5.30 0.53 -11.91
N GLY A 98 -6.47 0.49 -11.29
CA GLY A 98 -6.97 -0.70 -10.62
C GLY A 98 -7.99 -1.44 -11.49
N TRP A 99 -8.47 -2.55 -10.97
CA TRP A 99 -9.54 -3.34 -11.58
C TRP A 99 -10.62 -3.67 -10.55
N ALA A 100 -11.83 -3.91 -11.03
CA ALA A 100 -12.92 -4.39 -10.21
C ALA A 100 -13.66 -5.52 -10.91
N ALA A 101 -14.16 -6.45 -10.12
CA ALA A 101 -15.02 -7.52 -10.59
C ALA A 101 -16.19 -7.71 -9.62
N GLN A 102 -17.34 -8.05 -10.18
CA GLN A 102 -18.49 -8.47 -9.38
C GLN A 102 -19.21 -9.63 -10.07
N GLY A 103 -19.76 -10.51 -9.28
CA GLY A 103 -20.55 -11.64 -9.76
C GLY A 103 -21.72 -11.92 -8.84
N ASN A 104 -22.80 -12.40 -9.42
CA ASN A 104 -23.97 -12.87 -8.71
C ASN A 104 -24.43 -14.17 -9.35
N LEU A 105 -24.65 -15.19 -8.52
CA LEU A 105 -25.20 -16.48 -8.92
C LEU A 105 -26.44 -16.76 -8.06
N ASN A 106 -27.56 -16.94 -8.72
CA ASN A 106 -28.79 -17.36 -8.07
C ASN A 106 -29.21 -18.76 -8.62
N VAL A 107 -29.28 -19.72 -7.73
CA VAL A 107 -29.66 -21.09 -8.04
C VAL A 107 -30.99 -21.41 -7.38
N GLN A 108 -32.00 -21.66 -8.19
CA GLN A 108 -33.29 -22.15 -7.70
C GLN A 108 -33.28 -23.68 -7.69
N LEU A 109 -33.46 -24.27 -6.51
CA LEU A 109 -33.48 -25.70 -6.28
C LEU A 109 -34.93 -26.23 -6.33
N SER A 110 -35.61 -25.98 -7.44
CA SER A 110 -37.02 -26.33 -7.61
C SER A 110 -37.87 -25.81 -6.41
N ASP A 111 -38.59 -26.71 -5.77
CA ASP A 111 -39.43 -26.45 -4.60
C ASP A 111 -38.68 -26.62 -3.26
N LEU A 112 -37.43 -27.04 -3.32
CA LEU A 112 -36.57 -27.22 -2.15
C LEU A 112 -36.07 -25.90 -1.59
N GLY A 113 -35.82 -24.92 -2.45
CA GLY A 113 -35.30 -23.63 -2.00
C GLY A 113 -34.46 -22.87 -3.01
N ASN A 114 -33.70 -21.90 -2.52
CA ASN A 114 -32.80 -21.14 -3.36
C ASN A 114 -31.47 -20.87 -2.66
N VAL A 115 -30.42 -20.72 -3.46
CA VAL A 115 -29.09 -20.31 -3.02
C VAL A 115 -28.69 -19.09 -3.85
N ASN A 116 -28.34 -18.01 -3.17
CA ASN A 116 -27.77 -16.82 -3.77
C ASN A 116 -26.32 -16.65 -3.29
N VAL A 117 -25.41 -16.50 -4.24
CA VAL A 117 -24.00 -16.23 -4.00
C VAL A 117 -23.63 -14.97 -4.74
N GLN A 118 -23.09 -13.98 -4.04
CA GLN A 118 -22.59 -12.76 -4.64
C GLN A 118 -21.19 -12.45 -4.15
N GLY A 119 -20.38 -11.88 -5.03
CA GLY A 119 -19.05 -11.46 -4.73
C GLY A 119 -18.68 -10.17 -5.45
N ARG A 120 -17.92 -9.33 -4.77
CA ARG A 120 -17.36 -8.09 -5.33
C ARG A 120 -15.91 -7.95 -4.87
N TYR A 121 -15.06 -7.58 -5.80
CA TYR A 121 -13.70 -7.17 -5.53
C TYR A 121 -13.39 -5.86 -6.24
N THR A 122 -12.67 -4.97 -5.56
CA THR A 122 -12.18 -3.70 -6.12
C THR A 122 -10.75 -3.51 -5.65
N SER A 123 -9.81 -3.34 -6.57
CA SER A 123 -8.41 -3.10 -6.21
C SER A 123 -8.13 -1.61 -6.00
N ALA A 124 -7.11 -1.31 -5.22
CA ALA A 124 -6.55 0.03 -5.13
C ALA A 124 -6.17 0.55 -6.52
N GLY A 125 -6.43 1.84 -6.79
CA GLY A 125 -6.25 2.47 -8.09
C GLY A 125 -7.45 2.37 -9.03
N PHE A 126 -8.49 1.62 -8.66
CA PHE A 126 -9.74 1.58 -9.43
C PHE A 126 -10.56 2.86 -9.24
N GLY A 127 -11.09 3.38 -10.34
CA GLY A 127 -11.97 4.55 -10.37
C GLY A 127 -12.74 4.62 -11.67
N GLY A 128 -13.71 5.51 -11.76
CA GLY A 128 -14.45 5.81 -12.98
C GLY A 128 -13.56 6.44 -14.06
N LEU A 129 -14.04 6.44 -15.29
CA LEU A 129 -13.31 7.03 -16.43
C LEU A 129 -13.08 8.56 -16.26
N GLU A 130 -13.97 9.21 -15.50
CA GLU A 130 -13.91 10.65 -15.25
C GLU A 130 -13.19 11.00 -13.94
N ASP A 131 -12.83 9.97 -13.13
CA ASP A 131 -12.17 10.18 -11.85
C ASP A 131 -10.71 10.56 -12.03
N GLY A 132 -10.31 11.67 -11.44
CA GLY A 132 -8.90 12.03 -11.31
C GLY A 132 -8.15 11.00 -10.47
N VAL A 133 -6.82 10.95 -10.62
CA VAL A 133 -5.95 9.99 -9.90
C VAL A 133 -6.15 10.04 -8.38
N ALA A 134 -6.40 11.22 -7.83
CA ALA A 134 -6.64 11.41 -6.39
C ALA A 134 -8.02 10.94 -5.90
N GLN A 135 -8.95 10.65 -6.81
CA GLN A 135 -10.31 10.21 -6.49
C GLN A 135 -10.48 8.69 -6.58
N ARG A 136 -9.45 7.99 -7.10
CA ARG A 136 -9.46 6.54 -7.22
C ARG A 136 -9.37 5.87 -5.85
N SER A 137 -9.88 4.64 -5.76
CA SER A 137 -9.77 3.84 -4.54
C SER A 137 -8.31 3.73 -4.08
N THR A 138 -8.06 3.99 -2.82
CA THR A 138 -6.75 3.78 -2.18
C THR A 138 -6.61 2.39 -1.55
N ASP A 139 -7.74 1.67 -1.46
CA ASP A 139 -7.86 0.43 -0.71
C ASP A 139 -8.31 -0.72 -1.61
N ASP A 140 -7.84 -1.91 -1.30
CA ASP A 140 -8.41 -3.15 -1.82
C ASP A 140 -9.66 -3.50 -1.00
N TYR A 141 -10.76 -3.67 -1.70
CA TYR A 141 -12.05 -4.03 -1.11
C TYR A 141 -12.51 -5.39 -1.64
N SER A 142 -12.91 -6.27 -0.75
CA SER A 142 -13.55 -7.53 -1.09
C SER A 142 -14.79 -7.77 -0.24
N ASN A 143 -15.85 -8.20 -0.88
CA ASN A 143 -17.07 -8.61 -0.22
C ASN A 143 -17.57 -9.90 -0.88
N TYR A 144 -17.98 -10.87 -0.07
CA TYR A 144 -18.76 -11.99 -0.55
C TYR A 144 -19.88 -12.33 0.41
N SER A 145 -20.99 -12.75 -0.15
CA SER A 145 -22.20 -13.12 0.59
C SER A 145 -22.80 -14.39 0.03
N VAL A 146 -23.19 -15.28 0.90
CA VAL A 146 -23.93 -16.48 0.58
C VAL A 146 -25.21 -16.48 1.40
N THR A 147 -26.34 -16.55 0.71
CA THR A 147 -27.65 -16.64 1.34
C THR A 147 -28.38 -17.84 0.80
N THR A 148 -28.93 -18.65 1.67
CA THR A 148 -29.71 -19.82 1.27
C THR A 148 -30.99 -19.93 2.08
N ASN A 149 -32.06 -20.30 1.40
CA ASN A 149 -33.33 -20.68 1.99
C ASN A 149 -33.63 -22.10 1.50
N VAL A 150 -33.83 -23.04 2.42
CA VAL A 150 -34.13 -24.43 2.11
C VAL A 150 -35.28 -24.89 2.96
N GLU A 151 -36.26 -25.50 2.31
CA GLU A 151 -37.40 -26.16 2.99
C GLU A 151 -37.05 -27.63 3.28
N LEU A 152 -36.47 -27.87 4.49
CA LEU A 152 -36.08 -29.22 4.90
C LEU A 152 -37.28 -30.16 5.06
N GLY A 153 -38.50 -29.63 5.20
CA GLY A 153 -39.71 -30.40 5.26
C GLY A 153 -39.93 -31.30 4.02
N LYS A 154 -39.36 -30.90 2.88
CA LYS A 154 -39.41 -31.65 1.63
C LYS A 154 -38.67 -32.99 1.65
N PHE A 155 -37.79 -33.23 2.60
CA PHE A 155 -37.11 -34.50 2.80
C PHE A 155 -37.99 -35.51 3.55
N PHE A 156 -39.13 -35.10 4.08
CA PHE A 156 -40.07 -35.96 4.78
C PHE A 156 -41.24 -36.37 3.85
N PRO A 157 -41.82 -37.53 4.05
CA PRO A 157 -43.01 -37.92 3.29
C PRO A 157 -44.16 -36.92 3.47
N ASP A 158 -44.91 -36.65 2.41
CA ASP A 158 -46.01 -35.68 2.43
C ASP A 158 -47.07 -35.96 3.53
N LYS A 159 -47.24 -37.24 3.89
CA LYS A 159 -48.11 -37.66 4.99
C LYS A 159 -47.70 -37.11 6.36
N ALA A 160 -46.43 -36.80 6.55
CA ALA A 160 -45.92 -36.25 7.82
C ALA A 160 -46.27 -34.77 8.01
N LYS A 161 -46.61 -34.03 6.93
CA LYS A 161 -46.96 -32.60 6.96
C LYS A 161 -45.94 -31.74 7.71
N VAL A 162 -44.65 -32.08 7.57
CA VAL A 162 -43.57 -31.34 8.22
C VAL A 162 -43.17 -30.15 7.34
N SER A 163 -43.14 -28.95 7.90
CA SER A 163 -42.51 -27.76 7.32
C SER A 163 -41.36 -27.32 8.22
N ALA A 164 -40.17 -27.27 7.65
CA ALA A 164 -38.95 -26.92 8.39
C ALA A 164 -38.08 -26.01 7.52
N PRO A 165 -38.43 -24.71 7.42
CA PRO A 165 -37.65 -23.76 6.65
C PRO A 165 -36.30 -23.47 7.36
N LEU A 166 -35.21 -23.60 6.63
CA LEU A 166 -33.87 -23.24 7.04
C LEU A 166 -33.41 -22.02 6.25
N TYR A 167 -33.09 -20.96 6.98
CA TYR A 167 -32.43 -19.79 6.43
C TYR A 167 -30.99 -19.74 6.92
N TYR A 168 -30.05 -19.59 6.00
CA TYR A 168 -28.65 -19.36 6.33
C TYR A 168 -28.12 -18.18 5.51
N SER A 169 -27.44 -17.27 6.17
CA SER A 169 -26.78 -16.14 5.52
C SER A 169 -25.42 -15.88 6.15
N VAL A 170 -24.41 -15.74 5.32
CA VAL A 170 -23.09 -15.30 5.72
C VAL A 170 -22.60 -14.22 4.77
N THR A 171 -22.12 -13.13 5.34
CA THR A 171 -21.46 -12.05 4.59
C THR A 171 -20.10 -11.81 5.21
N LYS A 172 -19.06 -11.74 4.37
CA LYS A 172 -17.73 -11.32 4.78
C LYS A 172 -17.28 -10.15 3.92
N GLU A 173 -16.76 -9.17 4.61
CA GLU A 173 -16.24 -7.95 4.03
C GLU A 173 -14.81 -7.73 4.52
N LYS A 174 -13.93 -7.31 3.63
CA LYS A 174 -12.54 -6.99 3.98
C LYS A 174 -12.12 -5.76 3.21
N THR A 175 -11.62 -4.76 3.93
CA THR A 175 -10.95 -3.58 3.37
C THR A 175 -9.49 -3.61 3.80
N SER A 176 -8.58 -3.51 2.84
CA SER A 176 -7.13 -3.52 3.07
C SER A 176 -6.50 -2.32 2.36
N PRO A 177 -5.96 -1.35 3.09
CA PRO A 177 -5.34 -0.20 2.48
C PRO A 177 -4.04 -0.61 1.77
N LYS A 178 -3.74 0.06 0.65
CA LYS A 178 -2.50 -0.15 -0.08
C LYS A 178 -1.27 0.27 0.72
N TYR A 179 -1.40 1.34 1.49
CA TYR A 179 -0.34 1.89 2.32
C TYR A 179 -0.61 1.62 3.80
N ASN A 180 0.47 1.46 4.57
CA ASN A 180 0.37 1.27 6.02
C ASN A 180 -0.19 2.54 6.69
N PRO A 181 -1.34 2.49 7.41
CA PRO A 181 -1.91 3.66 8.09
C PRO A 181 -0.98 4.28 9.14
N LEU A 182 -0.07 3.49 9.70
CA LEU A 182 0.92 3.95 10.69
C LEU A 182 2.15 4.59 10.04
N ASP A 183 2.33 4.40 8.73
CA ASP A 183 3.49 4.88 7.98
C ASP A 183 3.13 5.02 6.49
N ASN A 184 2.51 6.13 6.17
CA ASN A 184 1.78 6.38 4.91
C ASN A 184 2.64 6.36 3.64
N ASP A 185 3.95 6.31 3.75
CA ASP A 185 4.88 6.19 2.62
C ASP A 185 5.38 4.76 2.40
N MET A 186 4.97 3.80 3.25
CA MET A 186 5.27 2.39 3.10
C MET A 186 4.03 1.61 2.63
N LEU A 187 4.23 0.70 1.68
CA LEU A 187 3.19 -0.26 1.32
C LEU A 187 2.87 -1.17 2.52
N LEU A 188 1.60 -1.53 2.68
CA LEU A 188 1.18 -2.38 3.78
C LEU A 188 1.90 -3.74 3.75
N ASP A 189 2.01 -4.37 2.57
CA ASP A 189 2.71 -5.65 2.42
C ASP A 189 4.19 -5.53 2.81
N GLU A 190 4.87 -4.43 2.42
CA GLU A 190 6.26 -4.19 2.82
C GLU A 190 6.41 -3.98 4.33
N ALA A 191 5.43 -3.34 4.98
CA ALA A 191 5.43 -3.18 6.43
C ALA A 191 5.21 -4.51 7.16
N LEU A 192 4.33 -5.36 6.63
CA LEU A 192 4.10 -6.71 7.16
C LEU A 192 5.32 -7.63 6.99
N ASP A 193 6.04 -7.49 5.88
CA ASP A 193 7.27 -8.24 5.62
C ASP A 193 8.47 -7.76 6.45
N ALA A 194 8.45 -6.50 6.86
CA ALA A 194 9.49 -5.92 7.71
C ALA A 194 9.25 -6.12 9.21
N ALA A 195 8.10 -6.68 9.60
CA ALA A 195 7.76 -6.94 11.00
C ALA A 195 8.74 -7.95 11.64
N ALA A 196 9.20 -7.63 12.85
CA ALA A 196 10.19 -8.44 13.58
C ALA A 196 9.70 -9.82 13.98
N ASN A 197 8.40 -9.95 14.22
CA ASN A 197 7.76 -11.17 14.69
C ASN A 197 6.28 -11.19 14.32
N LYS A 198 5.65 -12.36 14.56
CA LYS A 198 4.24 -12.57 14.25
C LYS A 198 3.33 -11.59 15.01
N HIS A 199 3.64 -11.27 16.25
CA HIS A 199 2.81 -10.37 17.07
C HIS A 199 2.78 -8.95 16.49
N GLU A 200 3.92 -8.43 16.05
CA GLU A 200 4.00 -7.12 15.39
C GLU A 200 3.25 -7.13 14.04
N ARG A 201 3.39 -8.19 13.25
CA ARG A 201 2.64 -8.39 12.02
C ARG A 201 1.13 -8.41 12.27
N ASP A 202 0.65 -9.20 13.21
CA ASP A 202 -0.77 -9.29 13.57
C ASP A 202 -1.30 -7.94 14.10
N SER A 203 -0.47 -7.19 14.82
CA SER A 203 -0.80 -5.83 15.28
C SER A 203 -0.98 -4.86 14.12
N ILE A 204 -0.04 -4.83 13.18
CA ILE A 204 -0.13 -3.99 11.97
C ILE A 204 -1.39 -4.37 11.17
N GLU A 205 -1.61 -5.66 10.95
CA GLU A 205 -2.78 -6.16 10.20
C GLU A 205 -4.09 -5.79 10.90
N SER A 206 -4.17 -5.90 12.22
CA SER A 206 -5.39 -5.59 12.99
C SER A 206 -5.76 -4.11 12.95
N ILE A 207 -4.78 -3.23 12.82
CA ILE A 207 -5.00 -1.78 12.71
C ILE A 207 -5.33 -1.39 11.27
N ALA A 208 -4.64 -2.00 10.30
CA ALA A 208 -4.76 -1.63 8.90
C ALA A 208 -5.97 -2.24 8.22
N VAL A 209 -6.34 -3.49 8.55
CA VAL A 209 -7.34 -4.26 7.81
C VAL A 209 -8.64 -4.33 8.58
N THR A 210 -9.71 -3.81 8.00
CA THR A 210 -11.09 -3.97 8.50
C THR A 210 -11.69 -5.27 7.95
N LYS A 211 -12.26 -6.06 8.84
CA LYS A 211 -12.90 -7.37 8.53
C LYS A 211 -14.32 -7.41 9.03
#